data_177d97194265fc00bc322986136f706d
#
_entry.id   177d97194265fc00bc322986136f706d
#
_cell.length_a   1.000
_cell.length_b   1.000
_cell.length_c   1.000
_cell.angle_alpha   90.00
_cell.angle_beta   90.00
_cell.angle_gamma   90.00
#
_symmetry.space_group_name_H-M   'P 1'
#
loop_
_entity.id
_entity.type
_entity.pdbx_description
1 polymer ?
#
loop_
_entity_poly.entity_id
_entity_poly.type
_entity_poly.pdbx_seq_one_letter_code
_entity_poly.pdbx_strand_id
1 'polypeptide(L)'
;VDEVIEEAQLAEQAGFDSCFFGEHHQDKDGFLPSPLIVCTAVAAATTTLRVGTSVILLPLHHPVRLAEDVVTLDIISKGRVTVGVGLGYQQADFDAFGVNMSDRVDLFEEKVHILRECWSGKEFSFDGKHHQIENLTVRPDTVQKPHPPIWIGASAPVSARRAANIGDALVTTPSTTLDNTVRLIDQYKAAAEAAGKTPTPVIMRDAWVASSRKEAEEVYGPEVMAAYKYYWRNGLSEFKSIKDESELTLERVAKDRLIMGDPEECLTEFQRWSEGTGAESCLLRLRHAHSGGPSHAQIMKTIDLIGDRIIPYMD
;
A
#
# COMPACT_ATOMS: atom_id res chain seq x y z
N VAL A 1 -13.30 -10.41 9.33
CA VAL A 1 -12.32 -11.21 8.54
C VAL A 1 -13.04 -12.00 7.46
N ASP A 2 -14.19 -12.62 7.77
CA ASP A 2 -14.92 -13.44 6.79
C ASP A 2 -15.33 -12.62 5.56
N GLU A 3 -15.90 -11.44 5.74
CA GLU A 3 -16.23 -10.52 4.65
C GLU A 3 -15.00 -10.18 3.78
N VAL A 4 -13.83 -9.96 4.39
CA VAL A 4 -12.59 -9.65 3.66
C VAL A 4 -12.14 -10.85 2.81
N ILE A 5 -12.33 -12.07 3.31
CA ILE A 5 -12.03 -13.29 2.54
C ILE A 5 -12.98 -13.41 1.35
N GLU A 6 -14.28 -13.18 1.55
CA GLU A 6 -15.28 -13.22 0.47
C GLU A 6 -15.00 -12.14 -0.59
N GLU A 7 -14.65 -10.93 -0.17
CA GLU A 7 -14.24 -9.83 -1.07
C GLU A 7 -13.00 -10.19 -1.88
N ALA A 8 -11.99 -10.82 -1.26
CA ALA A 8 -10.78 -11.24 -1.95
C ALA A 8 -11.03 -12.39 -2.94
N GLN A 9 -11.89 -13.35 -2.59
CA GLN A 9 -12.30 -14.44 -3.50
C GLN A 9 -13.06 -13.90 -4.70
N LEU A 10 -13.97 -12.93 -4.48
CA LEU A 10 -14.65 -12.27 -5.58
C LEU A 10 -13.66 -11.47 -6.45
N ALA A 11 -12.72 -10.73 -5.85
CA ALA A 11 -11.69 -10.01 -6.59
C ALA A 11 -10.86 -10.97 -7.48
N GLU A 12 -10.47 -12.15 -6.96
CA GLU A 12 -9.79 -13.16 -7.75
C GLU A 12 -10.63 -13.62 -8.96
N GLN A 13 -11.93 -13.88 -8.74
CA GLN A 13 -12.87 -14.29 -9.80
C GLN A 13 -13.12 -13.18 -10.82
N ALA A 14 -13.13 -11.92 -10.37
CA ALA A 14 -13.33 -10.73 -11.17
C ALA A 14 -12.09 -10.32 -11.98
N GLY A 15 -10.95 -11.01 -11.81
CA GLY A 15 -9.74 -10.79 -12.59
C GLY A 15 -8.76 -9.78 -11.98
N PHE A 16 -8.89 -9.42 -10.70
CA PHE A 16 -7.85 -8.65 -10.02
C PHE A 16 -6.59 -9.51 -9.83
N ASP A 17 -5.42 -8.88 -9.96
CA ASP A 17 -4.12 -9.53 -9.78
C ASP A 17 -3.71 -9.65 -8.32
N SER A 18 -4.20 -8.75 -7.46
CA SER A 18 -3.68 -8.62 -6.10
C SER A 18 -4.65 -7.99 -5.10
N CYS A 19 -4.43 -8.30 -3.82
CA CYS A 19 -5.12 -7.71 -2.68
C CYS A 19 -4.10 -7.26 -1.63
N PHE A 20 -4.17 -6.00 -1.19
CA PHE A 20 -3.22 -5.40 -0.27
C PHE A 20 -3.90 -4.81 0.97
N PHE A 21 -3.20 -4.90 2.11
CA PHE A 21 -3.69 -4.43 3.41
C PHE A 21 -2.71 -3.45 4.04
N GLY A 22 -3.22 -2.32 4.55
CA GLY A 22 -2.42 -1.33 5.28
C GLY A 22 -2.40 -1.61 6.78
N GLU A 23 -1.36 -1.13 7.46
CA GLU A 23 -1.24 -1.19 8.92
C GLU A 23 -1.64 0.15 9.54
N HIS A 24 -2.58 0.10 10.47
CA HIS A 24 -3.01 1.23 11.29
C HIS A 24 -3.23 0.80 12.73
N HIS A 25 -2.81 1.64 13.67
CA HIS A 25 -2.94 1.37 15.09
C HIS A 25 -3.85 2.41 15.75
N GLN A 26 -4.45 2.03 16.88
CA GLN A 26 -5.25 2.89 17.74
C GLN A 26 -6.50 3.50 17.09
N ASP A 27 -6.90 3.00 15.91
CA ASP A 27 -8.11 3.44 15.24
C ASP A 27 -9.37 2.93 15.94
N LYS A 28 -10.34 3.81 16.10
CA LYS A 28 -11.61 3.49 16.79
C LYS A 28 -12.46 2.49 16.02
N ASP A 29 -12.31 2.43 14.69
CA ASP A 29 -12.99 1.47 13.81
C ASP A 29 -12.30 0.09 13.77
N GLY A 30 -11.13 -0.04 14.43
CA GLY A 30 -10.37 -1.29 14.46
C GLY A 30 -9.67 -1.65 13.16
N PHE A 31 -9.55 -0.71 12.23
CA PHE A 31 -8.83 -0.88 10.96
C PHE A 31 -7.31 -0.90 11.22
N LEU A 32 -6.68 -1.75 10.83
CA LEU A 32 -6.23 -3.12 10.68
C LEU A 32 -4.82 -3.21 11.31
N PRO A 33 -4.68 -3.62 12.59
CA PRO A 33 -3.39 -3.57 13.29
C PRO A 33 -2.43 -4.69 12.88
N SER A 34 -2.90 -5.74 12.19
CA SER A 34 -2.13 -6.95 11.89
C SER A 34 -2.35 -7.41 10.45
N PRO A 35 -1.86 -6.66 9.44
CA PRO A 35 -2.14 -6.95 8.03
C PRO A 35 -1.63 -8.32 7.57
N LEU A 36 -0.50 -8.81 8.08
CA LEU A 36 0.04 -10.13 7.70
C LEU A 36 -0.87 -11.29 8.09
N ILE A 37 -1.60 -11.18 9.21
CA ILE A 37 -2.55 -12.20 9.63
C ILE A 37 -3.73 -12.26 8.64
N VAL A 38 -4.22 -11.11 8.19
CA VAL A 38 -5.28 -11.03 7.18
C VAL A 38 -4.78 -11.50 5.82
N CYS A 39 -3.57 -11.09 5.41
CA CYS A 39 -2.91 -11.63 4.20
C CYS A 39 -2.85 -13.16 4.22
N THR A 40 -2.55 -13.75 5.39
CA THR A 40 -2.46 -15.21 5.53
C THR A 40 -3.82 -15.87 5.34
N ALA A 41 -4.88 -15.32 5.92
CA ALA A 41 -6.24 -15.83 5.75
C ALA A 41 -6.70 -15.76 4.28
N VAL A 42 -6.46 -14.63 3.62
CA VAL A 42 -6.77 -14.44 2.19
C VAL A 42 -5.92 -15.37 1.30
N ALA A 43 -4.62 -15.49 1.58
CA ALA A 43 -3.73 -16.37 0.81
C ALA A 43 -4.15 -17.85 0.88
N ALA A 44 -4.67 -18.29 2.03
CA ALA A 44 -5.17 -19.65 2.22
C ALA A 44 -6.52 -19.88 1.50
N ALA A 45 -7.31 -18.83 1.27
CA ALA A 45 -8.64 -18.89 0.66
C ALA A 45 -8.65 -18.61 -0.85
N THR A 46 -7.50 -18.18 -1.42
CA THR A 46 -7.32 -17.84 -2.85
C THR A 46 -6.23 -18.68 -3.49
N THR A 47 -6.19 -18.73 -4.82
CA THR A 47 -5.25 -19.60 -5.57
C THR A 47 -4.22 -18.85 -6.40
N THR A 48 -4.60 -17.75 -7.02
CA THR A 48 -3.80 -16.96 -7.96
C THR A 48 -3.55 -15.55 -7.47
N LEU A 49 -4.47 -14.99 -6.67
CA LEU A 49 -4.42 -13.62 -6.18
C LEU A 49 -3.14 -13.37 -5.36
N ARG A 50 -2.33 -12.41 -5.76
CA ARG A 50 -1.19 -11.95 -4.94
C ARG A 50 -1.73 -11.26 -3.70
N VAL A 51 -1.07 -11.50 -2.58
CA VAL A 51 -1.42 -10.84 -1.31
C VAL A 51 -0.25 -9.99 -0.83
N GLY A 52 -0.54 -8.88 -0.20
CA GLY A 52 0.55 -8.05 0.27
C GLY A 52 0.14 -6.98 1.26
N THR A 53 1.12 -6.21 1.68
CA THR A 53 0.91 -5.08 2.57
C THR A 53 1.17 -3.76 1.85
N SER A 54 0.35 -2.75 2.12
CA SER A 54 0.56 -1.40 1.59
C SER A 54 0.06 -0.36 2.61
N VAL A 55 0.88 -0.17 3.63
CA VAL A 55 2.21 -0.67 3.95
C VAL A 55 2.30 -1.13 5.41
N ILE A 56 3.27 -2.00 5.73
CA ILE A 56 3.70 -2.24 7.11
C ILE A 56 4.53 -1.05 7.58
N LEU A 57 4.33 -0.62 8.82
CA LEU A 57 5.13 0.42 9.48
C LEU A 57 6.46 -0.19 9.99
N LEU A 58 7.39 -0.44 9.06
CA LEU A 58 8.59 -1.24 9.31
C LEU A 58 9.40 -0.83 10.55
N PRO A 59 9.52 0.48 10.92
CA PRO A 59 10.23 0.85 12.14
C PRO A 59 9.64 0.28 13.43
N LEU A 60 8.36 -0.12 13.44
CA LEU A 60 7.69 -0.67 14.62
C LEU A 60 7.90 -2.19 14.78
N HIS A 61 8.40 -2.89 13.76
CA HIS A 61 8.56 -4.35 13.75
C HIS A 61 10.00 -4.77 14.05
N HIS A 62 10.17 -5.90 14.74
CA HIS A 62 11.48 -6.56 14.82
C HIS A 62 11.78 -7.25 13.48
N PRO A 63 12.91 -6.93 12.80
CA PRO A 63 13.13 -7.35 11.42
C PRO A 63 13.23 -8.88 11.24
N VAL A 64 13.87 -9.59 12.18
CA VAL A 64 13.98 -11.06 12.12
C VAL A 64 12.60 -11.70 12.27
N ARG A 65 11.78 -11.24 13.24
CA ARG A 65 10.43 -11.77 13.42
C ARG A 65 9.56 -11.52 12.19
N LEU A 66 9.61 -10.32 11.64
CA LEU A 66 8.90 -10.00 10.40
C LEU A 66 9.37 -10.88 9.24
N ALA A 67 10.67 -11.14 9.13
CA ALA A 67 11.22 -12.02 8.10
C ALA A 67 10.65 -13.45 8.20
N GLU A 68 10.55 -14.01 9.40
CA GLU A 68 9.98 -15.34 9.65
C GLU A 68 8.47 -15.40 9.32
N ASP A 69 7.71 -14.36 9.71
CA ASP A 69 6.28 -14.25 9.40
C ASP A 69 6.05 -14.18 7.89
N VAL A 70 6.86 -13.39 7.17
CA VAL A 70 6.78 -13.28 5.71
C VAL A 70 7.16 -14.58 4.99
N VAL A 71 8.21 -15.30 5.47
CA VAL A 71 8.56 -16.61 4.90
C VAL A 71 7.41 -17.60 5.07
N THR A 72 6.77 -17.59 6.23
CA THR A 72 5.61 -18.45 6.50
C THR A 72 4.46 -18.12 5.55
N LEU A 73 4.15 -16.84 5.35
CA LEU A 73 3.15 -16.38 4.41
C LEU A 73 3.52 -16.70 2.96
N ASP A 74 4.80 -16.58 2.59
CA ASP A 74 5.30 -16.91 1.25
C ASP A 74 5.07 -18.40 0.92
N ILE A 75 5.30 -19.28 1.89
CA ILE A 75 5.01 -20.72 1.74
C ILE A 75 3.49 -20.96 1.62
N ILE A 76 2.68 -20.40 2.51
CA ILE A 76 1.22 -20.57 2.50
C ILE A 76 0.63 -20.06 1.18
N SER A 77 1.08 -18.91 0.71
CA SER A 77 0.65 -18.31 -0.55
C SER A 77 1.26 -18.98 -1.78
N LYS A 78 2.20 -19.91 -1.64
CA LYS A 78 2.96 -20.53 -2.75
C LYS A 78 3.68 -19.49 -3.62
N GLY A 79 4.32 -18.51 -3.00
CA GLY A 79 5.10 -17.49 -3.69
C GLY A 79 4.29 -16.30 -4.22
N ARG A 80 3.15 -15.96 -3.59
CA ARG A 80 2.29 -14.85 -4.02
C ARG A 80 2.35 -13.62 -3.11
N VAL A 81 3.25 -13.59 -2.10
CA VAL A 81 3.35 -12.45 -1.18
C VAL A 81 4.18 -11.30 -1.76
N THR A 82 3.77 -10.08 -1.45
CA THR A 82 4.52 -8.84 -1.67
C THR A 82 4.56 -8.04 -0.36
N VAL A 83 5.73 -7.55 0.02
CA VAL A 83 5.93 -6.85 1.29
C VAL A 83 6.08 -5.36 1.03
N GLY A 84 4.97 -4.64 1.15
CA GLY A 84 5.01 -3.18 1.11
C GLY A 84 5.32 -2.61 2.49
N VAL A 85 6.32 -1.73 2.57
CA VAL A 85 6.83 -1.16 3.82
C VAL A 85 6.86 0.37 3.77
N GLY A 86 6.61 1.01 4.91
CA GLY A 86 6.62 2.46 5.07
C GLY A 86 7.28 2.91 6.37
N LEU A 87 7.55 4.22 6.45
CA LEU A 87 8.21 4.84 7.62
C LEU A 87 7.30 5.02 8.83
N GLY A 88 5.99 5.14 8.62
CA GLY A 88 5.10 5.67 9.64
C GLY A 88 5.19 7.19 9.80
N TYR A 89 4.13 7.80 10.33
CA TYR A 89 4.03 9.26 10.49
C TYR A 89 3.35 9.70 11.79
N GLN A 90 2.68 8.80 12.51
CA GLN A 90 1.94 9.13 13.73
C GLN A 90 2.81 8.92 14.97
N GLN A 91 3.10 9.98 15.72
CA GLN A 91 3.89 9.92 16.95
C GLN A 91 3.29 8.91 17.95
N ALA A 92 1.95 8.88 18.07
CA ALA A 92 1.27 7.98 19.01
C ALA A 92 1.56 6.49 18.77
N ASP A 93 1.75 6.08 17.52
CA ASP A 93 2.11 4.70 17.19
C ASP A 93 3.53 4.39 17.69
N PHE A 94 4.48 5.30 17.43
CA PHE A 94 5.86 5.15 17.90
C PHE A 94 5.95 5.11 19.43
N ASP A 95 5.19 5.96 20.11
CA ASP A 95 5.13 5.98 21.58
C ASP A 95 4.58 4.68 22.14
N ALA A 96 3.50 4.16 21.53
CA ALA A 96 2.86 2.91 21.96
C ALA A 96 3.78 1.68 21.79
N PHE A 97 4.62 1.67 20.75
CA PHE A 97 5.57 0.59 20.49
C PHE A 97 6.95 0.82 21.12
N GLY A 98 7.15 1.93 21.84
CA GLY A 98 8.43 2.26 22.51
C GLY A 98 9.57 2.53 21.54
N VAL A 99 9.25 3.00 20.33
CA VAL A 99 10.22 3.32 19.28
C VAL A 99 10.39 4.84 19.19
N ASN A 100 11.64 5.32 19.17
CA ASN A 100 11.88 6.74 18.97
C ASN A 100 11.64 7.12 17.49
N MET A 101 10.64 7.97 17.24
CA MET A 101 10.28 8.39 15.88
C MET A 101 11.42 9.10 15.13
N SER A 102 12.35 9.75 15.84
CA SER A 102 13.52 10.38 15.21
C SER A 102 14.45 9.38 14.52
N ASP A 103 14.48 8.14 14.99
CA ASP A 103 15.32 7.07 14.48
C ASP A 103 14.67 6.28 13.34
N ARG A 104 13.42 6.61 12.98
CA ARG A 104 12.63 5.82 12.03
C ARG A 104 13.28 5.61 10.66
N VAL A 105 14.10 6.55 10.19
CA VAL A 105 14.77 6.44 8.88
C VAL A 105 15.90 5.42 8.96
N ASP A 106 16.77 5.54 9.96
CA ASP A 106 17.89 4.61 10.15
C ASP A 106 17.38 3.20 10.43
N LEU A 107 16.36 3.07 11.32
CA LEU A 107 15.68 1.81 11.60
C LEU A 107 15.09 1.18 10.34
N PHE A 108 14.46 1.97 9.49
CA PHE A 108 13.86 1.49 8.25
C PHE A 108 14.90 0.93 7.30
N GLU A 109 15.98 1.66 7.06
CA GLU A 109 17.03 1.26 6.11
C GLU A 109 17.78 0.01 6.61
N GLU A 110 18.14 -0.06 7.90
CA GLU A 110 18.72 -1.26 8.49
C GLU A 110 17.78 -2.47 8.36
N LYS A 111 16.50 -2.29 8.68
CA LYS A 111 15.51 -3.39 8.64
C LYS A 111 15.25 -3.91 7.23
N VAL A 112 15.22 -3.07 6.21
CA VAL A 112 15.13 -3.52 4.81
C VAL A 112 16.34 -4.38 4.44
N HIS A 113 17.54 -3.98 4.86
CA HIS A 113 18.75 -4.77 4.64
C HIS A 113 18.67 -6.12 5.37
N ILE A 114 18.33 -6.12 6.65
CA ILE A 114 18.22 -7.34 7.47
C ILE A 114 17.16 -8.30 6.89
N LEU A 115 16.01 -7.81 6.41
CA LEU A 115 15.01 -8.66 5.75
C LEU A 115 15.60 -9.41 4.54
N ARG A 116 16.37 -8.73 3.69
CA ARG A 116 17.02 -9.35 2.52
C ARG A 116 18.04 -10.41 2.94
N GLU A 117 18.86 -10.12 3.96
CA GLU A 117 19.82 -11.09 4.49
C GLU A 117 19.10 -12.31 5.09
N CYS A 118 18.01 -12.11 5.86
CA CYS A 118 17.19 -13.20 6.39
C CYS A 118 16.66 -14.12 5.27
N TRP A 119 16.31 -13.57 4.13
CA TRP A 119 15.73 -14.32 2.99
C TRP A 119 16.79 -14.86 2.02
N SER A 120 18.07 -14.54 2.23
CA SER A 120 19.17 -15.04 1.39
C SER A 120 19.37 -16.56 1.49
N GLY A 121 18.84 -17.19 2.56
CA GLY A 121 19.06 -18.60 2.88
C GLY A 121 20.47 -18.91 3.39
N LYS A 122 21.29 -17.90 3.65
CA LYS A 122 22.67 -18.01 4.15
C LYS A 122 22.78 -17.53 5.59
N GLU A 123 23.80 -17.99 6.29
CA GLU A 123 24.20 -17.39 7.56
C GLU A 123 24.77 -15.99 7.32
N PHE A 124 24.36 -15.03 8.15
CA PHE A 124 24.85 -13.66 8.08
C PHE A 124 25.03 -13.06 9.46
N SER A 125 25.86 -12.03 9.53
CA SER A 125 25.98 -11.12 10.67
C SER A 125 25.76 -9.70 10.21
N PHE A 126 25.18 -8.87 11.08
CA PHE A 126 24.89 -7.47 10.83
C PHE A 126 25.27 -6.62 12.03
N ASP A 127 26.11 -5.61 11.85
CA ASP A 127 26.53 -4.66 12.88
C ASP A 127 26.09 -3.26 12.48
N GLY A 128 24.87 -2.90 12.86
CA GLY A 128 24.25 -1.61 12.58
C GLY A 128 24.17 -0.72 13.82
N LYS A 129 23.60 0.46 13.62
CA LYS A 129 23.36 1.43 14.70
C LYS A 129 22.31 0.95 15.72
N HIS A 130 21.27 0.28 15.23
CA HIS A 130 20.11 -0.14 16.03
C HIS A 130 19.99 -1.67 16.17
N HIS A 131 20.61 -2.43 15.28
CA HIS A 131 20.57 -3.90 15.31
C HIS A 131 21.96 -4.49 15.23
N GLN A 132 22.22 -5.47 16.12
CA GLN A 132 23.42 -6.28 16.12
C GLN A 132 22.99 -7.73 16.06
N ILE A 133 23.39 -8.43 15.01
CA ILE A 133 23.02 -9.81 14.74
C ILE A 133 24.30 -10.60 14.46
N GLU A 134 24.45 -11.74 15.11
CA GLU A 134 25.62 -12.62 14.94
C GLU A 134 25.16 -13.99 14.47
N ASN A 135 25.74 -14.47 13.37
CA ASN A 135 25.61 -15.85 12.87
C ASN A 135 24.17 -16.35 12.77
N LEU A 136 23.26 -15.48 12.24
CA LEU A 136 21.85 -15.81 12.08
C LEU A 136 21.60 -16.51 10.74
N THR A 137 20.79 -17.56 10.78
CA THR A 137 20.21 -18.18 9.60
C THR A 137 18.70 -18.31 9.82
N VAL A 138 17.89 -17.73 8.94
CA VAL A 138 16.43 -17.86 9.00
C VAL A 138 15.99 -19.07 8.17
N ARG A 139 15.10 -19.88 8.71
CA ARG A 139 14.51 -21.06 8.08
C ARG A 139 13.00 -21.11 8.38
N PRO A 140 12.19 -21.68 7.46
CA PRO A 140 12.54 -22.23 6.13
C PRO A 140 12.94 -21.16 5.12
N ASP A 141 13.40 -21.57 3.93
CA ASP A 141 13.72 -20.65 2.84
C ASP A 141 12.43 -20.12 2.19
N THR A 142 12.51 -18.94 1.56
CA THR A 142 11.42 -18.38 0.74
C THR A 142 11.16 -19.20 -0.51
N VAL A 143 9.90 -19.29 -0.92
CA VAL A 143 9.48 -19.86 -2.23
C VAL A 143 9.95 -18.95 -3.35
N GLN A 144 9.70 -17.64 -3.21
CA GLN A 144 10.11 -16.62 -4.18
C GLN A 144 11.63 -16.43 -4.17
N LYS A 145 12.23 -16.29 -5.34
CA LYS A 145 13.66 -16.05 -5.51
C LYS A 145 13.89 -14.76 -6.30
N PRO A 146 14.84 -13.92 -5.91
CA PRO A 146 15.77 -14.08 -4.77
C PRO A 146 15.08 -13.94 -3.40
N HIS A 147 13.97 -13.27 -3.30
CA HIS A 147 13.14 -13.04 -2.10
C HIS A 147 11.76 -12.50 -2.48
N PRO A 148 10.77 -12.48 -1.57
CA PRO A 148 9.51 -11.75 -1.76
C PRO A 148 9.78 -10.27 -2.09
N PRO A 149 9.09 -9.68 -3.09
CA PRO A 149 9.32 -8.28 -3.48
C PRO A 149 9.08 -7.31 -2.31
N ILE A 150 9.99 -6.36 -2.12
CA ILE A 150 9.89 -5.28 -1.14
C ILE A 150 9.47 -3.99 -1.86
N TRP A 151 8.24 -3.55 -1.64
CA TRP A 151 7.74 -2.29 -2.14
C TRP A 151 7.89 -1.19 -1.09
N ILE A 152 8.36 -0.03 -1.47
CA ILE A 152 8.56 1.08 -0.52
C ILE A 152 7.54 2.18 -0.76
N GLY A 153 6.76 2.50 0.28
CA GLY A 153 5.84 3.63 0.31
C GLY A 153 6.57 4.96 0.22
N ALA A 154 6.21 5.79 -0.75
CA ALA A 154 6.83 7.09 -0.97
C ALA A 154 5.81 8.19 -1.27
N SER A 155 6.00 9.36 -0.64
CA SER A 155 5.20 10.58 -0.85
C SER A 155 6.07 11.84 -1.07
N ALA A 156 7.39 11.70 -1.00
CA ALA A 156 8.33 12.82 -1.11
C ALA A 156 9.60 12.43 -1.89
N PRO A 157 10.33 13.39 -2.46
CA PRO A 157 11.56 13.15 -3.24
C PRO A 157 12.59 12.27 -2.54
N VAL A 158 12.78 12.48 -1.23
CA VAL A 158 13.74 11.70 -0.45
C VAL A 158 13.30 10.24 -0.30
N SER A 159 12.00 9.98 -0.13
CA SER A 159 11.48 8.61 -0.06
C SER A 159 11.45 7.93 -1.43
N ALA A 160 11.25 8.66 -2.51
CA ALA A 160 11.36 8.13 -3.87
C ALA A 160 12.79 7.66 -4.18
N ARG A 161 13.82 8.45 -3.82
CA ARG A 161 15.22 8.03 -3.95
C ARG A 161 15.55 6.82 -3.07
N ARG A 162 14.99 6.76 -1.84
CA ARG A 162 15.15 5.58 -0.98
C ARG A 162 14.54 4.34 -1.63
N ALA A 163 13.32 4.45 -2.15
CA ALA A 163 12.66 3.33 -2.85
C ALA A 163 13.52 2.82 -4.02
N ALA A 164 14.10 3.72 -4.80
CA ALA A 164 14.99 3.36 -5.90
C ALA A 164 16.24 2.60 -5.43
N ASN A 165 16.87 3.04 -4.34
CA ASN A 165 18.13 2.47 -3.87
C ASN A 165 17.94 1.11 -3.18
N ILE A 166 16.97 0.99 -2.27
CA ILE A 166 16.83 -0.17 -1.39
C ILE A 166 15.53 -0.96 -1.59
N GLY A 167 14.59 -0.52 -2.43
CA GLY A 167 13.35 -1.22 -2.78
C GLY A 167 13.46 -2.02 -4.08
N ASP A 168 12.42 -2.82 -4.32
CA ASP A 168 12.18 -3.49 -5.62
C ASP A 168 11.14 -2.72 -6.44
N ALA A 169 10.24 -1.97 -5.77
CA ALA A 169 9.29 -1.07 -6.37
C ALA A 169 9.00 0.14 -5.46
N LEU A 170 8.45 1.20 -6.05
CA LEU A 170 7.86 2.32 -5.33
C LEU A 170 6.34 2.18 -5.35
N VAL A 171 5.67 2.39 -4.21
CA VAL A 171 4.21 2.57 -4.15
C VAL A 171 3.87 3.97 -3.67
N THR A 172 2.99 4.67 -4.41
CA THR A 172 2.60 6.05 -4.09
C THR A 172 1.50 6.11 -3.05
N THR A 173 1.30 7.27 -2.42
CA THR A 173 0.14 7.51 -1.57
C THR A 173 -1.09 7.86 -2.41
N PRO A 174 -2.31 7.47 -2.00
CA PRO A 174 -3.52 7.67 -2.81
C PRO A 174 -4.01 9.12 -2.84
N SER A 175 -3.64 9.93 -1.84
CA SER A 175 -4.17 11.30 -1.63
C SER A 175 -3.49 12.39 -2.46
N THR A 176 -2.46 12.08 -3.24
CA THR A 176 -1.74 13.05 -4.08
C THR A 176 -2.45 13.31 -5.42
N THR A 177 -2.26 14.51 -5.98
CA THR A 177 -2.73 14.85 -7.33
C THR A 177 -1.90 14.14 -8.40
N LEU A 178 -2.44 14.02 -9.62
CA LEU A 178 -1.74 13.41 -10.75
C LEU A 178 -0.38 14.09 -10.99
N ASP A 179 -0.34 15.42 -11.09
CA ASP A 179 0.91 16.17 -11.32
C ASP A 179 1.98 15.89 -10.27
N ASN A 180 1.60 15.81 -8.99
CA ASN A 180 2.55 15.52 -7.93
C ASN A 180 3.01 14.06 -7.96
N THR A 181 2.12 13.15 -8.35
CA THR A 181 2.46 11.74 -8.51
C THR A 181 3.43 11.54 -9.68
N VAL A 182 3.20 12.19 -10.83
CA VAL A 182 4.10 12.16 -11.98
C VAL A 182 5.50 12.65 -11.58
N ARG A 183 5.59 13.84 -10.94
CA ARG A 183 6.89 14.38 -10.48
C ARG A 183 7.62 13.43 -9.52
N LEU A 184 6.88 12.76 -8.62
CA LEU A 184 7.46 11.79 -7.69
C LEU A 184 8.01 10.57 -8.43
N ILE A 185 7.24 10.05 -9.38
CA ILE A 185 7.61 8.88 -10.20
C ILE A 185 8.80 9.20 -11.09
N ASP A 186 8.88 10.40 -11.70
CA ASP A 186 10.02 10.83 -12.50
C ASP A 186 11.32 10.85 -11.68
N GLN A 187 11.24 11.34 -10.44
CA GLN A 187 12.40 11.33 -9.54
C GLN A 187 12.78 9.90 -9.11
N TYR A 188 11.82 9.01 -8.92
CA TYR A 188 12.06 7.61 -8.66
C TYR A 188 12.73 6.93 -9.85
N LYS A 189 12.19 7.11 -11.07
CA LYS A 189 12.74 6.55 -12.31
C LYS A 189 14.20 6.98 -12.51
N ALA A 190 14.47 8.28 -12.42
CA ALA A 190 15.82 8.80 -12.56
C ALA A 190 16.80 8.22 -11.52
N ALA A 191 16.37 8.05 -10.28
CA ALA A 191 17.20 7.47 -9.23
C ALA A 191 17.42 5.96 -9.41
N ALA A 192 16.40 5.21 -9.86
CA ALA A 192 16.50 3.78 -10.14
C ALA A 192 17.45 3.51 -11.32
N GLU A 193 17.32 4.26 -12.41
CA GLU A 193 18.20 4.18 -13.56
C GLU A 193 19.66 4.50 -13.19
N ALA A 194 19.88 5.55 -12.37
CA ALA A 194 21.20 5.88 -11.85
C ALA A 194 21.80 4.76 -10.97
N ALA A 195 20.96 3.97 -10.31
CA ALA A 195 21.36 2.79 -9.54
C ALA A 195 21.46 1.50 -10.38
N GLY A 196 21.26 1.58 -11.70
CA GLY A 196 21.30 0.42 -12.62
C GLY A 196 20.12 -0.54 -12.45
N LYS A 197 18.97 -0.06 -11.94
CA LYS A 197 17.76 -0.85 -11.74
C LYS A 197 16.66 -0.45 -12.71
N THR A 198 15.81 -1.40 -13.08
CA THR A 198 14.57 -1.13 -13.81
C THR A 198 13.55 -0.51 -12.85
N PRO A 199 13.05 0.71 -13.12
CA PRO A 199 12.05 1.33 -12.26
C PRO A 199 10.70 0.60 -12.36
N THR A 200 10.10 0.33 -11.22
CA THR A 200 8.78 -0.31 -11.09
C THR A 200 7.87 0.59 -10.25
N PRO A 201 7.27 1.62 -10.83
CA PRO A 201 6.31 2.47 -10.13
C PRO A 201 4.96 1.77 -10.01
N VAL A 202 4.40 1.78 -8.82
CA VAL A 202 3.03 1.35 -8.52
C VAL A 202 2.26 2.54 -7.99
N ILE A 203 1.15 2.89 -8.61
CA ILE A 203 0.27 3.93 -8.10
C ILE A 203 -0.77 3.31 -7.16
N MET A 204 -1.14 4.05 -6.11
CA MET A 204 -2.30 3.73 -5.29
C MET A 204 -3.34 4.85 -5.45
N ARG A 205 -4.60 4.49 -5.69
CA ARG A 205 -5.67 5.46 -5.87
C ARG A 205 -6.89 5.14 -5.03
N ASP A 206 -7.51 6.17 -4.49
CA ASP A 206 -8.85 6.09 -3.98
C ASP A 206 -9.80 5.93 -5.16
N ALA A 207 -10.50 4.81 -5.22
CA ALA A 207 -11.32 4.46 -6.38
C ALA A 207 -12.66 3.87 -5.97
N TRP A 208 -13.72 4.24 -6.71
CA TRP A 208 -15.04 3.68 -6.53
C TRP A 208 -15.85 3.72 -7.82
N VAL A 209 -16.25 2.54 -8.27
CA VAL A 209 -17.10 2.38 -9.46
C VAL A 209 -18.51 2.03 -9.02
N ALA A 210 -19.48 2.81 -9.46
CA ALA A 210 -20.90 2.61 -9.19
C ALA A 210 -21.73 2.68 -10.48
N SER A 211 -23.06 2.52 -10.40
CA SER A 211 -23.91 2.61 -11.58
C SER A 211 -24.05 4.06 -12.11
N SER A 212 -23.68 5.05 -11.32
CA SER A 212 -23.66 6.46 -11.69
C SER A 212 -22.71 7.25 -10.80
N ARG A 213 -22.25 8.41 -11.28
CA ARG A 213 -21.51 9.41 -10.50
C ARG A 213 -22.19 9.73 -9.18
N LYS A 214 -23.50 9.96 -9.23
CA LYS A 214 -24.27 10.30 -8.04
C LYS A 214 -24.20 9.21 -6.97
N GLU A 215 -24.43 7.95 -7.36
CA GLU A 215 -24.31 6.81 -6.42
C GLU A 215 -22.90 6.70 -5.85
N ALA A 216 -21.87 6.88 -6.66
CA ALA A 216 -20.48 6.86 -6.23
C ALA A 216 -20.18 7.94 -5.17
N GLU A 217 -20.66 9.16 -5.39
CA GLU A 217 -20.51 10.28 -4.45
C GLU A 217 -21.30 10.06 -3.15
N GLU A 218 -22.50 9.51 -3.22
CA GLU A 218 -23.32 9.21 -2.04
C GLU A 218 -22.74 8.11 -1.17
N VAL A 219 -22.13 7.07 -1.77
CA VAL A 219 -21.57 5.92 -1.04
C VAL A 219 -20.14 6.20 -0.58
N TYR A 220 -19.26 6.59 -1.49
CA TYR A 220 -17.84 6.68 -1.22
C TYR A 220 -17.36 8.07 -0.79
N GLY A 221 -18.11 9.11 -1.14
CA GLY A 221 -17.77 10.49 -0.76
C GLY A 221 -17.60 10.68 0.75
N PRO A 222 -18.56 10.25 1.60
CA PRO A 222 -18.41 10.34 3.06
C PRO A 222 -17.15 9.63 3.59
N GLU A 223 -16.83 8.46 3.06
CA GLU A 223 -15.70 7.63 3.46
C GLU A 223 -14.35 8.30 3.19
N VAL A 224 -14.14 8.72 1.94
CA VAL A 224 -12.91 9.41 1.55
C VAL A 224 -12.77 10.75 2.27
N MET A 225 -13.87 11.47 2.49
CA MET A 225 -13.85 12.74 3.21
C MET A 225 -13.50 12.57 4.68
N ALA A 226 -13.95 11.50 5.36
CA ALA A 226 -13.57 11.20 6.72
C ALA A 226 -12.06 10.96 6.82
N ALA A 227 -11.50 10.13 5.94
CA ALA A 227 -10.07 9.86 5.87
C ALA A 227 -9.25 11.13 5.56
N TYR A 228 -9.68 11.95 4.60
CA TYR A 228 -8.95 13.16 4.21
C TYR A 228 -8.97 14.24 5.29
N LYS A 229 -10.09 14.39 6.01
CA LYS A 229 -10.15 15.25 7.19
C LYS A 229 -9.20 14.76 8.30
N TYR A 230 -9.15 13.45 8.53
CA TYR A 230 -8.19 12.86 9.45
C TYR A 230 -6.75 13.18 9.04
N TYR A 231 -6.37 12.97 7.78
CA TYR A 231 -5.03 13.27 7.26
C TYR A 231 -4.69 14.77 7.36
N TRP A 232 -5.63 15.65 7.05
CA TRP A 232 -5.44 17.09 7.20
C TRP A 232 -5.19 17.51 8.67
N ARG A 233 -6.00 16.99 9.60
CA ARG A 233 -5.82 17.23 11.04
C ARG A 233 -4.48 16.72 11.56
N ASN A 234 -3.93 15.68 10.98
CA ASN A 234 -2.63 15.10 11.31
C ASN A 234 -1.47 15.69 10.48
N GLY A 235 -1.73 16.75 9.72
CA GLY A 235 -0.68 17.56 9.06
C GLY A 235 -0.02 16.90 7.86
N LEU A 236 -0.69 15.98 7.17
CA LEU A 236 -0.15 15.40 5.95
C LEU A 236 0.15 16.48 4.91
N SER A 237 1.31 16.35 4.26
CA SER A 237 1.87 17.38 3.38
C SER A 237 1.00 17.71 2.17
N GLU A 238 0.22 16.76 1.70
CA GLU A 238 -0.67 16.85 0.56
C GLU A 238 -1.81 17.87 0.77
N PHE A 239 -2.13 18.15 2.04
CA PHE A 239 -3.20 19.07 2.42
C PHE A 239 -2.72 20.42 2.96
N LYS A 240 -1.42 20.74 2.90
CA LYS A 240 -0.85 21.99 3.42
C LYS A 240 -1.44 23.28 2.83
N SER A 241 -1.99 23.21 1.62
CA SER A 241 -2.65 24.36 0.97
C SER A 241 -4.03 24.67 1.54
N ILE A 242 -4.62 23.74 2.29
CA ILE A 242 -5.94 23.87 2.92
C ILE A 242 -5.73 24.48 4.31
N LYS A 243 -6.32 25.64 4.54
CA LYS A 243 -6.14 26.43 5.77
C LYS A 243 -7.19 26.16 6.82
N ASP A 244 -8.41 25.81 6.38
CA ASP A 244 -9.55 25.54 7.22
C ASP A 244 -10.27 24.25 6.77
N GLU A 245 -10.80 23.49 7.73
CA GLU A 245 -11.48 22.22 7.44
C GLU A 245 -12.69 22.41 6.51
N SER A 246 -13.36 23.55 6.56
CA SER A 246 -14.49 23.86 5.68
C SER A 246 -14.11 23.94 4.20
N GLU A 247 -12.82 24.13 3.90
CA GLU A 247 -12.30 24.10 2.53
C GLU A 247 -12.12 22.67 1.98
N LEU A 248 -12.14 21.64 2.86
CA LEU A 248 -12.13 20.22 2.48
C LEU A 248 -13.52 19.80 2.03
N THR A 249 -13.86 20.09 0.78
CA THR A 249 -15.09 19.61 0.15
C THR A 249 -14.77 18.49 -0.83
N LEU A 250 -15.72 17.58 -1.05
CA LEU A 250 -15.55 16.47 -1.99
C LEU A 250 -15.18 16.99 -3.39
N GLU A 251 -15.85 18.03 -3.87
CA GLU A 251 -15.57 18.67 -5.16
C GLU A 251 -14.11 19.13 -5.28
N ARG A 252 -13.57 19.77 -4.24
CA ARG A 252 -12.19 20.27 -4.23
C ARG A 252 -11.16 19.15 -4.20
N VAL A 253 -11.40 18.10 -3.41
CA VAL A 253 -10.42 17.02 -3.22
C VAL A 253 -10.56 15.92 -4.26
N ALA A 254 -11.73 15.71 -4.86
CA ALA A 254 -11.94 14.71 -5.90
C ALA A 254 -11.11 15.00 -7.15
N LYS A 255 -11.01 16.28 -7.50
CA LYS A 255 -10.28 16.70 -8.69
C LYS A 255 -8.82 16.25 -8.66
N ASP A 256 -8.40 15.53 -9.70
CA ASP A 256 -7.04 15.01 -9.89
C ASP A 256 -6.54 14.08 -8.76
N ARG A 257 -7.46 13.49 -7.95
CA ARG A 257 -7.09 12.52 -6.90
C ARG A 257 -7.91 11.24 -6.96
N LEU A 258 -9.23 11.34 -7.11
CA LEU A 258 -10.14 10.21 -7.02
C LEU A 258 -10.48 9.65 -8.39
N ILE A 259 -10.56 8.33 -8.47
CA ILE A 259 -11.18 7.62 -9.59
C ILE A 259 -12.57 7.18 -9.10
N MET A 260 -13.58 7.99 -9.37
CA MET A 260 -14.92 7.78 -8.81
C MET A 260 -15.99 8.18 -9.83
N GLY A 261 -16.96 7.32 -10.06
CA GLY A 261 -18.04 7.58 -11.01
C GLY A 261 -18.69 6.32 -11.55
N ASP A 262 -19.29 6.43 -12.72
CA ASP A 262 -19.73 5.28 -13.48
C ASP A 262 -18.54 4.59 -14.20
N PRO A 263 -18.75 3.40 -14.81
CA PRO A 263 -17.65 2.67 -15.43
C PRO A 263 -16.93 3.44 -16.55
N GLU A 264 -17.61 4.23 -17.36
CA GLU A 264 -16.99 4.97 -18.48
C GLU A 264 -16.12 6.13 -17.95
N GLU A 265 -16.62 6.86 -16.97
CA GLU A 265 -15.86 7.91 -16.27
C GLU A 265 -14.63 7.34 -15.59
N CYS A 266 -14.79 6.21 -14.87
CA CYS A 266 -13.68 5.58 -14.16
C CYS A 266 -12.63 5.01 -15.13
N LEU A 267 -13.03 4.35 -16.22
CA LEU A 267 -12.11 3.85 -17.23
C LEU A 267 -11.28 5.00 -17.84
N THR A 268 -11.92 6.12 -18.17
CA THR A 268 -11.21 7.32 -18.65
C THR A 268 -10.18 7.82 -17.63
N GLU A 269 -10.52 7.85 -16.34
CA GLU A 269 -9.60 8.28 -15.30
C GLU A 269 -8.46 7.25 -15.10
N PHE A 270 -8.73 5.95 -15.12
CA PHE A 270 -7.68 4.93 -15.06
C PHE A 270 -6.66 5.09 -16.19
N GLN A 271 -7.14 5.25 -17.42
CA GLN A 271 -6.27 5.49 -18.59
C GLN A 271 -5.45 6.77 -18.40
N ARG A 272 -6.08 7.87 -17.97
CA ARG A 272 -5.38 9.14 -17.70
C ARG A 272 -4.26 8.99 -16.65
N TRP A 273 -4.50 8.22 -15.59
CA TRP A 273 -3.50 7.95 -14.56
C TRP A 273 -2.38 7.06 -15.07
N SER A 274 -2.70 5.99 -15.81
CA SER A 274 -1.71 5.09 -16.42
C SER A 274 -0.82 5.84 -17.42
N GLU A 275 -1.40 6.55 -18.38
CA GLU A 275 -0.67 7.35 -19.38
C GLU A 275 0.19 8.43 -18.73
N GLY A 276 -0.37 9.18 -17.77
CA GLY A 276 0.33 10.28 -17.12
C GLY A 276 1.53 9.83 -16.29
N THR A 277 1.45 8.68 -15.64
CA THR A 277 2.49 8.16 -14.73
C THR A 277 3.41 7.14 -15.38
N GLY A 278 2.93 6.45 -16.43
CA GLY A 278 3.58 5.29 -17.00
C GLY A 278 3.70 4.13 -16.00
N ALA A 279 2.77 4.04 -15.05
CA ALA A 279 2.68 2.93 -14.11
C ALA A 279 1.81 1.81 -14.71
N GLU A 280 2.33 0.58 -14.69
CA GLU A 280 1.62 -0.61 -15.16
C GLU A 280 0.73 -1.24 -14.08
N SER A 281 0.87 -0.79 -12.83
CA SER A 281 0.12 -1.34 -11.69
C SER A 281 -0.54 -0.23 -10.90
N CYS A 282 -1.84 -0.44 -10.60
CA CYS A 282 -2.65 0.46 -9.78
C CYS A 282 -3.32 -0.30 -8.63
N LEU A 283 -3.00 0.06 -7.40
CA LEU A 283 -3.71 -0.40 -6.22
C LEU A 283 -4.94 0.49 -5.99
N LEU A 284 -6.10 -0.11 -5.87
CA LEU A 284 -7.35 0.59 -5.60
C LEU A 284 -7.68 0.52 -4.11
N ARG A 285 -7.80 1.68 -3.48
CA ARG A 285 -8.22 1.74 -2.09
C ARG A 285 -9.74 1.87 -2.03
N LEU A 286 -10.42 0.77 -1.78
CA LEU A 286 -11.89 0.70 -1.69
C LEU A 286 -12.39 0.95 -0.26
N ARG A 287 -11.55 0.68 0.74
CA ARG A 287 -11.84 0.94 2.16
C ARG A 287 -10.82 1.91 2.74
N HIS A 288 -11.28 2.78 3.62
CA HIS A 288 -10.45 3.72 4.35
C HIS A 288 -10.39 3.36 5.84
N ALA A 289 -9.25 3.58 6.47
CA ALA A 289 -9.18 3.76 7.91
C ALA A 289 -9.94 5.04 8.32
N HIS A 290 -10.39 5.12 9.55
CA HIS A 290 -11.02 6.29 10.17
C HIS A 290 -12.45 6.61 9.71
N SER A 291 -13.10 5.76 8.92
CA SER A 291 -14.45 6.00 8.41
C SER A 291 -15.43 4.88 8.72
N GLY A 292 -14.94 3.68 9.03
CA GLY A 292 -15.75 2.47 9.13
C GLY A 292 -15.99 1.79 7.78
N GLY A 293 -15.76 2.50 6.68
CA GLY A 293 -15.82 2.02 5.31
C GLY A 293 -17.23 1.76 4.77
N PRO A 294 -17.36 1.58 3.43
CA PRO A 294 -18.58 1.09 2.81
C PRO A 294 -18.95 -0.31 3.33
N SER A 295 -20.23 -0.66 3.28
CA SER A 295 -20.69 -1.98 3.68
C SER A 295 -20.11 -3.08 2.78
N HIS A 296 -20.04 -4.32 3.29
CA HIS A 296 -19.62 -5.48 2.52
C HIS A 296 -20.35 -5.61 1.16
N ALA A 297 -21.68 -5.48 1.17
CA ALA A 297 -22.48 -5.55 -0.06
C ALA A 297 -22.11 -4.47 -1.09
N GLN A 298 -21.74 -3.28 -0.64
CA GLN A 298 -21.28 -2.20 -1.53
C GLN A 298 -19.89 -2.49 -2.09
N ILE A 299 -18.98 -3.04 -1.28
CA ILE A 299 -17.65 -3.48 -1.75
C ILE A 299 -17.79 -4.58 -2.79
N MET A 300 -18.59 -5.61 -2.54
CA MET A 300 -18.84 -6.69 -3.50
C MET A 300 -19.35 -6.13 -4.84
N LYS A 301 -20.31 -5.21 -4.80
CA LYS A 301 -20.85 -4.58 -6.01
C LYS A 301 -19.80 -3.78 -6.81
N THR A 302 -18.93 -3.03 -6.15
CA THR A 302 -17.89 -2.26 -6.85
C THR A 302 -16.79 -3.19 -7.41
N ILE A 303 -16.46 -4.30 -6.72
CA ILE A 303 -15.52 -5.31 -7.24
C ILE A 303 -16.09 -5.93 -8.53
N ASP A 304 -17.35 -6.36 -8.55
CA ASP A 304 -18.01 -6.90 -9.75
C ASP A 304 -17.99 -5.89 -10.90
N LEU A 305 -18.36 -4.64 -10.65
CA LEU A 305 -18.36 -3.60 -11.68
C LEU A 305 -16.97 -3.34 -12.26
N ILE A 306 -15.94 -3.35 -11.43
CA ILE A 306 -14.55 -3.17 -11.88
C ILE A 306 -14.13 -4.39 -12.73
N GLY A 307 -14.43 -5.61 -12.29
CA GLY A 307 -14.13 -6.83 -13.02
C GLY A 307 -14.81 -6.89 -14.39
N ASP A 308 -16.09 -6.55 -14.44
CA ASP A 308 -16.89 -6.63 -15.67
C ASP A 308 -16.64 -5.48 -16.66
N ARG A 309 -16.36 -4.27 -16.14
CA ARG A 309 -16.46 -3.04 -16.95
C ARG A 309 -15.17 -2.24 -17.03
N ILE A 310 -14.15 -2.57 -16.24
CA ILE A 310 -12.87 -1.86 -16.22
C ILE A 310 -11.73 -2.80 -16.63
N ILE A 311 -11.49 -3.87 -15.88
CA ILE A 311 -10.35 -4.78 -16.08
C ILE A 311 -10.22 -5.26 -17.54
N PRO A 312 -11.30 -5.67 -18.25
CA PRO A 312 -11.17 -6.14 -19.64
C PRO A 312 -10.72 -5.08 -20.66
N TYR A 313 -10.67 -3.82 -20.26
CA TYR A 313 -10.31 -2.66 -21.10
C TYR A 313 -9.02 -1.96 -20.64
N MET A 314 -8.28 -2.56 -19.71
CA MET A 314 -7.03 -2.04 -19.13
C MET A 314 -5.82 -2.80 -19.70
N ASP A 315 -5.71 -2.92 -21.02
CA ASP A 315 -4.57 -3.55 -21.72
C ASP A 315 -3.30 -2.68 -21.68
#